data_061e29adbf82ff72cbccb06bcfe94392
#
_entry.id   061e29adbf82ff72cbccb06bcfe94392
#
_cell.length_a   1.000
_cell.length_b   1.000
_cell.length_c   1.000
_cell.angle_alpha   90.00
_cell.angle_beta   90.00
_cell.angle_gamma   90.00
#
_symmetry.space_group_name_H-M   'P 1'
#
loop_
_entity.id
_entity.type
_entity.pdbx_description
1 polymer ?
#
loop_
_entity_poly.entity_id
_entity_poly.type
_entity_poly.pdbx_seq_one_letter_code
_entity_poly.pdbx_strand_id
1 'polypeptide(L)'
;MNHKRVERLWRREGRKVPQKQSKRGRLWLTDGSCIRCRPVYRHHVWAYDFVTARTHDGRPLKILTVVDEFSRECLAIAVARRLRSLDVLETLAELLVTYGVPAHFRSDNGPEFTAALVRHWLAALNVETLLVEPGSPWENGYVESLKGKLRDELSDREIFYTLTEAKILSERWRREYNTVRPHSALGYRPPAPEAIRRAPLSSMMMPPALS
;
A
#
# COMPACT_ATOMS: atom_id res chain seq x y z
N MET A 1 -28.35 -25.19 0.44
CA MET A 1 -27.86 -24.79 1.77
C MET A 1 -28.46 -23.44 2.13
N ASN A 2 -29.08 -23.30 3.32
CA ASN A 2 -29.85 -22.07 3.65
C ASN A 2 -28.88 -20.99 4.16
N HIS A 3 -28.81 -19.84 3.46
CA HIS A 3 -27.95 -18.70 3.77
C HIS A 3 -28.09 -18.21 5.23
N LYS A 4 -29.33 -18.14 5.76
CA LYS A 4 -29.60 -17.73 7.15
C LYS A 4 -28.99 -18.71 8.18
N ARG A 5 -28.86 -20.00 7.85
CA ARG A 5 -28.24 -20.99 8.73
C ARG A 5 -26.73 -20.80 8.78
N VAL A 6 -26.12 -20.49 7.64
CA VAL A 6 -24.67 -20.21 7.53
C VAL A 6 -24.32 -18.95 8.31
N GLU A 7 -25.08 -17.85 8.15
CA GLU A 7 -24.86 -16.62 8.90
C GLU A 7 -24.99 -16.81 10.42
N ARG A 8 -25.96 -17.62 10.87
CA ARG A 8 -26.13 -17.91 12.29
C ARG A 8 -24.97 -18.71 12.85
N LEU A 9 -24.43 -19.68 12.09
CA LEU A 9 -23.26 -20.45 12.48
C LEU A 9 -22.02 -19.55 12.57
N TRP A 10 -21.81 -18.69 11.58
CA TRP A 10 -20.68 -17.74 11.58
C TRP A 10 -20.70 -16.79 12.77
N ARG A 11 -21.90 -16.25 13.12
CA ARG A 11 -22.03 -15.41 14.32
C ARG A 11 -21.73 -16.18 15.60
N ARG A 12 -22.17 -17.44 15.69
CA ARG A 12 -21.91 -18.28 16.86
C ARG A 12 -20.43 -18.61 17.03
N GLU A 13 -19.70 -18.76 15.93
CA GLU A 13 -18.25 -19.00 15.91
C GLU A 13 -17.43 -17.68 16.01
N GLY A 14 -18.04 -16.57 16.34
CA GLY A 14 -17.37 -15.26 16.48
C GLY A 14 -16.85 -14.68 15.15
N ARG A 15 -17.19 -15.29 14.01
CA ARG A 15 -16.76 -14.81 12.69
C ARG A 15 -17.67 -13.68 12.24
N LYS A 16 -17.06 -12.54 11.89
CA LYS A 16 -17.78 -11.42 11.28
C LYS A 16 -18.26 -11.83 9.89
N VAL A 17 -19.59 -11.85 9.71
CA VAL A 17 -20.18 -11.93 8.37
C VAL A 17 -19.84 -10.60 7.68
N PRO A 18 -19.20 -10.60 6.49
CA PRO A 18 -18.97 -9.37 5.75
C PRO A 18 -20.31 -8.67 5.52
N GLN A 19 -20.49 -7.49 6.11
CA GLN A 19 -21.66 -6.67 5.79
C GLN A 19 -21.54 -6.33 4.30
N LYS A 20 -22.61 -6.65 3.57
CA LYS A 20 -22.75 -6.21 2.19
C LYS A 20 -22.68 -4.69 2.21
N GLN A 21 -21.50 -4.15 1.84
CA GLN A 21 -21.38 -2.70 1.68
C GLN A 21 -22.48 -2.27 0.73
N SER A 22 -23.41 -1.45 1.23
CA SER A 22 -24.33 -0.76 0.34
C SER A 22 -23.45 -0.10 -0.72
N LYS A 23 -23.74 -0.36 -1.99
CA LYS A 23 -23.13 0.37 -3.08
C LYS A 23 -23.46 1.84 -2.85
N ARG A 24 -22.62 2.54 -2.11
CA ARG A 24 -22.67 4.01 -2.07
C ARG A 24 -22.52 4.41 -3.52
N GLY A 25 -23.56 5.01 -4.08
CA GLY A 25 -23.50 5.55 -5.42
C GLY A 25 -22.21 6.35 -5.50
N ARG A 26 -21.39 6.10 -6.52
CA ARG A 26 -20.23 6.94 -6.78
C ARG A 26 -20.80 8.34 -6.97
N LEU A 27 -20.59 9.23 -6.00
CA LEU A 27 -20.77 10.65 -6.18
C LEU A 27 -19.70 11.08 -7.19
N TRP A 28 -20.02 10.95 -8.46
CA TRP A 28 -19.28 11.62 -9.51
C TRP A 28 -19.77 13.06 -9.45
N LEU A 29 -19.00 13.92 -8.82
CA LEU A 29 -19.11 15.35 -9.07
C LEU A 29 -18.62 15.55 -10.49
N THR A 30 -19.55 15.77 -11.42
CA THR A 30 -19.30 16.04 -12.84
C THR A 30 -18.89 17.49 -13.10
N ASP A 31 -18.71 18.27 -12.04
CA ASP A 31 -18.41 19.70 -12.07
C ASP A 31 -16.92 20.05 -12.26
N GLY A 32 -16.05 19.04 -12.43
CA GLY A 32 -14.61 19.25 -12.61
C GLY A 32 -13.85 19.69 -11.36
N SER A 33 -14.52 19.77 -10.19
CA SER A 33 -13.91 20.27 -8.95
C SER A 33 -12.90 19.29 -8.33
N CYS A 34 -12.79 18.06 -8.83
CA CYS A 34 -11.83 17.05 -8.38
C CYS A 34 -10.99 16.55 -9.54
N ILE A 35 -9.96 17.31 -9.93
CA ILE A 35 -8.93 16.81 -10.85
C ILE A 35 -7.97 15.97 -10.05
N ARG A 36 -8.33 14.70 -9.84
CA ARG A 36 -7.38 13.73 -9.31
C ARG A 36 -6.28 13.50 -10.33
N CYS A 37 -5.02 13.79 -9.98
CA CYS A 37 -3.87 13.34 -10.76
C CYS A 37 -3.87 11.81 -10.82
N ARG A 38 -4.25 11.23 -11.98
CA ARG A 38 -4.25 9.78 -12.19
C ARG A 38 -2.86 9.32 -12.59
N PRO A 39 -2.33 8.24 -12.01
CA PRO A 39 -1.05 7.69 -12.43
C PRO A 39 -1.17 7.17 -13.88
N VAL A 40 -0.24 7.55 -14.74
CA VAL A 40 -0.22 7.17 -16.17
C VAL A 40 0.91 6.19 -16.50
N TYR A 41 1.94 6.12 -15.66
CA TYR A 41 3.06 5.18 -15.76
C TYR A 41 3.57 4.79 -14.36
N ARG A 42 4.43 3.77 -14.30
CA ARG A 42 5.04 3.31 -13.05
C ARG A 42 5.92 4.40 -12.45
N HIS A 43 5.83 4.59 -11.14
CA HIS A 43 6.51 5.65 -10.39
C HIS A 43 6.10 7.08 -10.80
N HIS A 44 4.90 7.25 -11.38
CA HIS A 44 4.34 8.57 -11.63
C HIS A 44 3.85 9.22 -10.33
N VAL A 45 3.03 8.49 -9.57
CA VAL A 45 2.47 8.96 -8.30
C VAL A 45 2.72 7.92 -7.22
N TRP A 46 3.44 8.28 -6.17
CA TRP A 46 3.51 7.47 -4.96
C TRP A 46 2.56 8.02 -3.92
N ALA A 47 1.82 7.13 -3.28
CA ALA A 47 0.98 7.47 -2.15
C ALA A 47 1.50 6.83 -0.88
N TYR A 48 1.40 7.54 0.23
CA TYR A 48 1.81 7.02 1.51
C TYR A 48 0.82 7.38 2.62
N ASP A 49 0.75 6.53 3.64
CA ASP A 49 -0.16 6.67 4.76
C ASP A 49 0.37 5.94 5.99
N PHE A 50 -0.20 6.27 7.15
CA PHE A 50 0.11 5.62 8.40
C PHE A 50 -0.98 4.66 8.84
N VAL A 51 -0.54 3.52 9.36
CA VAL A 51 -1.37 2.56 10.08
C VAL A 51 -0.89 2.50 11.52
N THR A 52 -1.82 2.42 12.46
CA THR A 52 -1.51 2.16 13.87
C THR A 52 -1.86 0.73 14.22
N ALA A 53 -0.96 0.05 14.92
CA ALA A 53 -1.14 -1.26 15.50
C ALA A 53 -0.65 -1.26 16.95
N ARG A 54 -0.70 -2.40 17.62
CA ARG A 54 -0.18 -2.57 18.99
C ARG A 54 0.52 -3.91 19.11
N THR A 55 1.55 -3.96 19.95
CA THR A 55 2.11 -5.23 20.42
C THR A 55 1.20 -5.83 21.50
N HIS A 56 1.37 -7.12 21.77
CA HIS A 56 0.59 -7.88 22.77
C HIS A 56 0.56 -7.20 24.14
N ASP A 57 1.66 -6.57 24.54
CA ASP A 57 1.77 -5.78 25.77
C ASP A 57 1.07 -4.39 25.70
N GLY A 58 0.29 -4.13 24.66
CA GLY A 58 -0.47 -2.90 24.47
C GLY A 58 0.34 -1.70 23.96
N ARG A 59 1.65 -1.81 23.80
CA ARG A 59 2.48 -0.68 23.30
C ARG A 59 2.17 -0.36 21.85
N PRO A 60 2.05 0.93 21.49
CA PRO A 60 1.72 1.34 20.15
C PRO A 60 2.83 1.00 19.15
N LEU A 61 2.41 0.69 17.93
CA LEU A 61 3.21 0.61 16.72
C LEU A 61 2.67 1.59 15.70
N LYS A 62 3.56 2.31 15.04
CA LYS A 62 3.25 3.15 13.89
C LYS A 62 3.88 2.53 12.66
N ILE A 63 3.11 2.37 11.60
CA ILE A 63 3.50 1.69 10.37
C ILE A 63 3.31 2.70 9.23
N LEU A 64 4.39 3.07 8.56
CA LEU A 64 4.35 3.85 7.32
C LEU A 64 4.24 2.88 6.15
N THR A 65 3.31 3.12 5.25
CA THR A 65 3.16 2.38 3.99
C THR A 65 3.36 3.31 2.82
N VAL A 66 4.11 2.89 1.81
CA VAL A 66 4.29 3.61 0.54
C VAL A 66 3.89 2.70 -0.61
N VAL A 67 3.05 3.19 -1.52
CA VAL A 67 2.55 2.44 -2.67
C VAL A 67 2.73 3.24 -3.96
N ASP A 68 3.16 2.57 -5.03
CA ASP A 68 3.04 3.12 -6.37
C ASP A 68 1.59 3.00 -6.87
N GLU A 69 0.95 4.11 -7.13
CA GLU A 69 -0.46 4.13 -7.52
C GLU A 69 -0.73 3.49 -8.90
N PHE A 70 0.27 3.42 -9.77
CA PHE A 70 0.11 2.79 -11.09
C PHE A 70 0.19 1.27 -11.01
N SER A 71 1.29 0.75 -10.50
CA SER A 71 1.53 -0.70 -10.41
C SER A 71 0.82 -1.38 -9.23
N ARG A 72 0.35 -0.63 -8.24
CA ARG A 72 -0.17 -1.10 -6.94
C ARG A 72 0.89 -1.74 -6.06
N GLU A 73 2.15 -1.65 -6.43
CA GLU A 73 3.26 -2.21 -5.67
C GLU A 73 3.41 -1.48 -4.32
N CYS A 74 3.50 -2.25 -3.25
CA CYS A 74 3.87 -1.75 -1.94
C CYS A 74 5.39 -1.56 -1.89
N LEU A 75 5.85 -0.33 -2.06
CA LEU A 75 7.28 0.00 -2.15
C LEU A 75 7.98 -0.14 -0.81
N ALA A 76 7.34 0.28 0.27
CA ALA A 76 7.88 0.15 1.62
C ALA A 76 6.80 -0.07 2.68
N ILE A 77 7.19 -0.75 3.75
CA ILE A 77 6.50 -0.78 5.04
C ILE A 77 7.55 -0.54 6.13
N ALA A 78 7.54 0.64 6.74
CA ALA A 78 8.42 0.97 7.87
C ALA A 78 7.65 0.90 9.18
N VAL A 79 8.14 0.10 10.14
CA VAL A 79 7.49 -0.13 11.44
C VAL A 79 8.36 0.40 12.57
N ALA A 80 7.80 1.26 13.41
CA ALA A 80 8.49 1.79 14.59
C ALA A 80 7.50 2.06 15.73
N ARG A 81 8.00 2.31 16.93
CA ARG A 81 7.20 2.78 18.07
C ARG A 81 6.71 4.21 17.84
N ARG A 82 7.53 5.03 17.21
CA ARG A 82 7.24 6.39 16.78
C ARG A 82 7.89 6.60 15.41
N LEU A 83 7.19 7.26 14.51
CA LEU A 83 7.72 7.69 13.22
C LEU A 83 7.64 9.21 13.19
N ARG A 84 8.78 9.85 13.12
CA ARG A 84 8.94 11.31 12.99
C ARG A 84 9.22 11.66 11.54
N SER A 85 9.22 12.97 11.22
CA SER A 85 9.52 13.44 9.86
C SER A 85 10.87 12.94 9.32
N LEU A 86 11.89 12.81 10.18
CA LEU A 86 13.20 12.26 9.76
C LEU A 86 13.11 10.78 9.38
N ASP A 87 12.38 9.96 10.15
CA ASP A 87 12.21 8.54 9.84
C ASP A 87 11.46 8.36 8.49
N VAL A 88 10.51 9.25 8.21
CA VAL A 88 9.81 9.30 6.91
C VAL A 88 10.79 9.65 5.81
N LEU A 89 11.61 10.69 5.99
CA LEU A 89 12.62 11.12 5.00
C LEU A 89 13.64 10.03 4.72
N GLU A 90 14.13 9.32 5.72
CA GLU A 90 15.05 8.19 5.55
C GLU A 90 14.41 7.10 4.68
N THR A 91 13.18 6.70 5.02
CA THR A 91 12.43 5.70 4.23
C THR A 91 12.23 6.16 2.78
N LEU A 92 11.84 7.42 2.56
CA LEU A 92 11.64 7.94 1.22
C LEU A 92 12.96 8.06 0.46
N ALA A 93 14.06 8.47 1.11
CA ALA A 93 15.38 8.56 0.48
C ALA A 93 15.87 7.19 0.00
N GLU A 94 15.72 6.13 0.79
CA GLU A 94 16.03 4.76 0.38
C GLU A 94 15.22 4.33 -0.86
N LEU A 95 13.93 4.69 -0.90
CA LEU A 95 13.08 4.40 -2.05
C LEU A 95 13.50 5.17 -3.29
N LEU A 96 13.88 6.46 -3.16
CA LEU A 96 14.36 7.26 -4.29
C LEU A 96 15.66 6.72 -4.88
N VAL A 97 16.56 6.21 -4.04
CA VAL A 97 17.79 5.54 -4.50
C VAL A 97 17.47 4.24 -5.25
N THR A 98 16.47 3.50 -4.78
CA THR A 98 16.12 2.17 -5.33
C THR A 98 15.30 2.26 -6.62
N TYR A 99 14.32 3.14 -6.66
CA TYR A 99 13.30 3.20 -7.72
C TYR A 99 13.35 4.46 -8.57
N GLY A 100 14.19 5.42 -8.20
CA GLY A 100 14.21 6.75 -8.82
C GLY A 100 13.19 7.72 -8.18
N VAL A 101 13.19 8.94 -8.67
CA VAL A 101 12.35 10.03 -8.17
C VAL A 101 10.99 9.99 -8.86
N PRO A 102 9.85 9.88 -8.13
CA PRO A 102 8.52 9.98 -8.73
C PRO A 102 8.20 11.43 -9.10
N ALA A 103 7.25 11.63 -10.00
CA ALA A 103 6.79 12.99 -10.32
C ALA A 103 5.97 13.60 -9.16
N HIS A 104 5.19 12.78 -8.47
CA HIS A 104 4.29 13.25 -7.43
C HIS A 104 4.30 12.35 -6.20
N PHE A 105 4.16 12.98 -5.02
CA PHE A 105 3.82 12.29 -3.77
C PHE A 105 2.42 12.69 -3.31
N ARG A 106 1.57 11.69 -3.05
CA ARG A 106 0.25 11.88 -2.46
C ARG A 106 0.25 11.47 -1.00
N SER A 107 -0.29 12.34 -0.14
CA SER A 107 -0.48 12.06 1.29
C SER A 107 -1.75 12.71 1.81
N ASP A 108 -2.21 12.22 2.96
CA ASP A 108 -3.17 12.95 3.76
C ASP A 108 -2.52 14.21 4.42
N ASN A 109 -3.35 15.01 5.10
CA ASN A 109 -2.88 16.21 5.81
C ASN A 109 -2.35 15.90 7.23
N GLY A 110 -1.82 14.70 7.46
CA GLY A 110 -1.23 14.33 8.75
C GLY A 110 -0.06 15.24 9.16
N PRO A 111 0.14 15.48 10.46
CA PRO A 111 1.18 16.41 10.94
C PRO A 111 2.60 15.96 10.55
N GLU A 112 2.81 14.67 10.35
CA GLU A 112 4.10 14.13 9.90
C GLU A 112 4.44 14.50 8.47
N PHE A 113 3.42 14.74 7.63
CA PHE A 113 3.57 15.05 6.21
C PHE A 113 3.48 16.54 5.91
N THR A 114 2.74 17.27 6.75
CA THR A 114 2.71 18.73 6.69
C THR A 114 3.96 19.35 7.29
N ALA A 115 4.86 18.53 7.90
CA ALA A 115 6.13 19.01 8.41
C ALA A 115 6.89 19.74 7.28
N ALA A 116 7.24 20.99 7.52
CA ALA A 116 7.94 21.84 6.55
C ALA A 116 9.19 21.15 5.99
N LEU A 117 9.86 20.35 6.81
CA LEU A 117 11.04 19.58 6.43
C LEU A 117 10.78 18.62 5.27
N VAL A 118 9.72 17.81 5.33
CA VAL A 118 9.39 16.84 4.27
C VAL A 118 9.02 17.57 2.98
N ARG A 119 8.20 18.61 3.08
CA ARG A 119 7.79 19.40 1.90
C ARG A 119 8.97 20.12 1.24
N HIS A 120 9.85 20.75 2.02
CA HIS A 120 11.02 21.43 1.48
C HIS A 120 11.98 20.45 0.81
N TRP A 121 12.17 19.25 1.40
CA TRP A 121 13.01 18.21 0.83
C TRP A 121 12.45 17.69 -0.50
N LEU A 122 11.14 17.40 -0.57
CA LEU A 122 10.48 16.98 -1.82
C LEU A 122 10.54 18.06 -2.89
N ALA A 123 10.31 19.32 -2.52
CA ALA A 123 10.42 20.47 -3.43
C ALA A 123 11.84 20.65 -4.00
N ALA A 124 12.88 20.43 -3.18
CA ALA A 124 14.27 20.45 -3.63
C ALA A 124 14.60 19.35 -4.66
N LEU A 125 13.83 18.28 -4.68
CA LEU A 125 13.93 17.18 -5.65
C LEU A 125 13.00 17.37 -6.88
N ASN A 126 12.34 18.53 -6.99
CA ASN A 126 11.31 18.81 -8.00
C ASN A 126 10.13 17.82 -7.97
N VAL A 127 9.79 17.30 -6.79
CA VAL A 127 8.65 16.39 -6.60
C VAL A 127 7.46 17.18 -6.11
N GLU A 128 6.36 17.11 -6.84
CA GLU A 128 5.13 17.79 -6.47
C GLU A 128 4.37 17.01 -5.39
N THR A 129 3.94 17.72 -4.35
CA THR A 129 3.14 17.12 -3.27
C THR A 129 1.66 17.32 -3.55
N LEU A 130 0.92 16.22 -3.71
CA LEU A 130 -0.53 16.18 -3.86
C LEU A 130 -1.17 15.93 -2.50
N LEU A 131 -1.69 16.99 -1.88
CA LEU A 131 -2.41 16.86 -0.62
C LEU A 131 -3.87 16.46 -0.88
N VAL A 132 -4.35 15.46 -0.14
CA VAL A 132 -5.76 15.05 -0.18
C VAL A 132 -6.62 16.10 0.49
N GLU A 133 -7.63 16.60 -0.19
CA GLU A 133 -8.54 17.58 0.39
C GLU A 133 -9.34 17.00 1.56
N PRO A 134 -9.59 17.78 2.62
CA PRO A 134 -10.46 17.37 3.71
C PRO A 134 -11.85 17.00 3.17
N GLY A 135 -12.30 15.78 3.45
CA GLY A 135 -13.59 15.27 2.96
C GLY A 135 -13.53 14.52 1.63
N SER A 136 -12.35 14.39 1.01
CA SER A 136 -12.14 13.68 -0.26
C SER A 136 -11.36 12.36 -0.12
N PRO A 137 -11.80 11.39 0.69
CA PRO A 137 -11.06 10.14 0.94
C PRO A 137 -10.85 9.30 -0.32
N TRP A 138 -11.68 9.49 -1.36
CA TRP A 138 -11.51 8.81 -2.65
C TRP A 138 -10.23 9.19 -3.41
N GLU A 139 -9.63 10.33 -3.10
CA GLU A 139 -8.36 10.75 -3.70
C GLU A 139 -7.20 9.85 -3.26
N ASN A 140 -7.25 9.32 -2.05
CA ASN A 140 -6.25 8.42 -1.47
C ASN A 140 -6.65 6.93 -1.55
N GLY A 141 -7.62 6.59 -2.39
CA GLY A 141 -8.24 5.26 -2.44
C GLY A 141 -7.28 4.08 -2.68
N TYR A 142 -6.09 4.32 -3.21
CA TYR A 142 -5.10 3.25 -3.45
C TYR A 142 -4.37 2.84 -2.18
N VAL A 143 -3.87 3.82 -1.44
CA VAL A 143 -3.21 3.54 -0.16
C VAL A 143 -4.22 3.12 0.90
N GLU A 144 -5.45 3.65 0.88
CA GLU A 144 -6.53 3.19 1.74
C GLU A 144 -6.88 1.71 1.49
N SER A 145 -6.90 1.28 0.23
CA SER A 145 -7.09 -0.13 -0.12
C SER A 145 -5.94 -1.00 0.39
N LEU A 146 -4.69 -0.54 0.27
CA LEU A 146 -3.52 -1.23 0.82
C LEU A 146 -3.61 -1.33 2.35
N LYS A 147 -3.92 -0.22 3.01
CA LYS A 147 -4.10 -0.11 4.46
C LYS A 147 -5.19 -1.04 4.99
N GLY A 148 -6.34 -1.11 4.31
CA GLY A 148 -7.40 -2.07 4.65
C GLY A 148 -6.90 -3.51 4.62
N LYS A 149 -6.19 -3.90 3.56
CA LYS A 149 -5.62 -5.24 3.42
C LYS A 149 -4.53 -5.53 4.46
N LEU A 150 -3.64 -4.57 4.72
CA LEU A 150 -2.61 -4.71 5.74
C LEU A 150 -3.25 -4.91 7.13
N ARG A 151 -4.32 -4.18 7.44
CA ARG A 151 -5.04 -4.34 8.70
C ARG A 151 -5.71 -5.71 8.79
N ASP A 152 -6.51 -6.06 7.79
CA ASP A 152 -7.31 -7.30 7.79
C ASP A 152 -6.44 -8.57 7.76
N GLU A 153 -5.29 -8.53 7.11
CA GLU A 153 -4.46 -9.71 6.85
C GLU A 153 -3.26 -9.84 7.79
N LEU A 154 -2.75 -8.73 8.29
CA LEU A 154 -1.59 -8.71 9.18
C LEU A 154 -1.98 -8.25 10.59
N SER A 155 -2.49 -7.01 10.75
CA SER A 155 -2.68 -6.43 12.08
C SER A 155 -3.81 -7.09 12.89
N ASP A 156 -4.85 -7.61 12.23
CA ASP A 156 -5.99 -8.26 12.89
C ASP A 156 -5.82 -9.78 13.02
N ARG A 157 -4.83 -10.37 12.34
CA ARG A 157 -4.58 -11.83 12.36
C ARG A 157 -3.34 -12.21 13.14
N GLU A 158 -2.33 -11.35 13.18
CA GLU A 158 -1.06 -11.62 13.83
C GLU A 158 -0.96 -10.90 15.18
N ILE A 159 -0.42 -11.58 16.17
CA ILE A 159 -0.11 -11.00 17.47
C ILE A 159 1.37 -10.64 17.48
N PHE A 160 1.68 -9.34 17.51
CA PHE A 160 3.05 -8.86 17.58
C PHE A 160 3.53 -8.87 19.04
N TYR A 161 4.48 -9.70 19.41
CA TYR A 161 5.08 -9.69 20.75
C TYR A 161 6.20 -8.64 20.87
N THR A 162 6.93 -8.41 19.79
CA THR A 162 8.05 -7.45 19.76
C THR A 162 7.99 -6.53 18.54
N LEU A 163 8.73 -5.40 18.61
CA LEU A 163 8.92 -4.53 17.47
C LEU A 163 9.66 -5.23 16.31
N THR A 164 10.66 -6.04 16.65
CA THR A 164 11.46 -6.78 15.66
C THR A 164 10.58 -7.77 14.90
N GLU A 165 9.75 -8.52 15.61
CA GLU A 165 8.79 -9.43 15.02
C GLU A 165 7.81 -8.70 14.10
N ALA A 166 7.25 -7.56 14.56
CA ALA A 166 6.36 -6.75 13.72
C ALA A 166 7.05 -6.28 12.43
N LYS A 167 8.34 -5.91 12.48
CA LYS A 167 9.11 -5.56 11.27
C LYS A 167 9.25 -6.75 10.32
N ILE A 168 9.61 -7.92 10.84
CA ILE A 168 9.81 -9.15 10.05
C ILE A 168 8.50 -9.57 9.37
N LEU A 169 7.41 -9.62 10.13
CA LEU A 169 6.10 -10.04 9.62
C LEU A 169 5.55 -9.03 8.60
N SER A 170 5.74 -7.72 8.83
CA SER A 170 5.34 -6.69 7.88
C SER A 170 6.11 -6.77 6.56
N GLU A 171 7.42 -7.02 6.60
CA GLU A 171 8.23 -7.18 5.39
C GLU A 171 7.88 -8.49 4.65
N ARG A 172 7.61 -9.58 5.37
CA ARG A 172 7.12 -10.82 4.77
C ARG A 172 5.79 -10.59 4.06
N TRP A 173 4.84 -9.92 4.72
CA TRP A 173 3.56 -9.57 4.12
C TRP A 173 3.72 -8.68 2.89
N ARG A 174 4.62 -7.68 2.90
CA ARG A 174 4.90 -6.82 1.76
C ARG A 174 5.39 -7.62 0.54
N ARG A 175 6.31 -8.56 0.75
CA ARG A 175 6.80 -9.44 -0.32
C ARG A 175 5.69 -10.30 -0.87
N GLU A 176 4.88 -10.93 -0.02
CA GLU A 176 3.76 -11.76 -0.42
C GLU A 176 2.69 -10.94 -1.17
N TYR A 177 2.37 -9.74 -0.67
CA TYR A 177 1.49 -8.80 -1.33
C TYR A 177 1.96 -8.46 -2.74
N ASN A 178 3.24 -8.21 -2.93
CA ASN A 178 3.82 -7.80 -4.21
C ASN A 178 4.01 -8.96 -5.19
N THR A 179 4.31 -10.17 -4.72
CA THR A 179 4.77 -11.27 -5.61
C THR A 179 3.76 -12.40 -5.79
N VAL A 180 2.85 -12.58 -4.85
CA VAL A 180 1.92 -13.71 -4.83
C VAL A 180 0.47 -13.26 -4.94
N ARG A 181 0.12 -12.17 -4.25
CA ARG A 181 -1.29 -11.75 -4.13
C ARG A 181 -1.87 -11.30 -5.47
N PRO A 182 -3.02 -11.90 -5.91
CA PRO A 182 -3.70 -11.44 -7.11
C PRO A 182 -4.43 -10.11 -6.89
N HIS A 183 -4.33 -9.19 -7.85
CA HIS A 183 -4.99 -7.90 -7.85
C HIS A 183 -5.98 -7.79 -9.00
N SER A 184 -7.26 -7.61 -8.69
CA SER A 184 -8.32 -7.49 -9.71
C SER A 184 -8.08 -6.34 -10.69
N ALA A 185 -7.54 -5.21 -10.21
CA ALA A 185 -7.19 -4.06 -11.03
C ALA A 185 -6.02 -4.32 -12.00
N LEU A 186 -5.25 -5.39 -11.80
CA LEU A 186 -4.10 -5.81 -12.62
C LEU A 186 -4.39 -7.11 -13.39
N GLY A 187 -5.67 -7.43 -13.60
CA GLY A 187 -6.06 -8.69 -14.25
C GLY A 187 -5.66 -9.92 -13.44
N TYR A 188 -5.77 -9.83 -12.12
CA TYR A 188 -5.40 -10.86 -11.15
C TYR A 188 -3.90 -11.22 -11.13
N ARG A 189 -3.04 -10.32 -11.61
CA ARG A 189 -1.58 -10.47 -11.50
C ARG A 189 -1.08 -9.79 -10.23
N PRO A 190 0.03 -10.26 -9.65
CA PRO A 190 0.69 -9.55 -8.56
C PRO A 190 1.33 -8.24 -9.04
N PRO A 191 1.54 -7.26 -8.13
CA PRO A 191 2.03 -5.92 -8.49
C PRO A 191 3.48 -5.86 -8.94
N ALA A 192 4.37 -6.69 -8.37
CA ALA A 192 5.79 -6.60 -8.66
C ALA A 192 6.12 -7.16 -10.05
N PRO A 193 6.93 -6.45 -10.85
CA PRO A 193 7.30 -6.88 -12.19
C PRO A 193 8.16 -8.15 -12.21
N GLU A 194 8.88 -8.44 -11.13
CA GLU A 194 9.68 -9.66 -11.00
C GLU A 194 8.81 -10.92 -11.00
N ALA A 195 7.57 -10.85 -10.51
CA ALA A 195 6.62 -11.94 -10.63
C ALA A 195 6.18 -12.21 -12.08
N ILE A 196 6.35 -11.22 -12.96
CA ILE A 196 5.98 -11.29 -14.39
C ILE A 196 7.17 -11.78 -15.24
N ARG A 197 8.40 -11.64 -14.78
CA ARG A 197 9.63 -11.88 -15.55
C ARG A 197 10.26 -13.27 -15.41
N ARG A 198 9.63 -14.23 -14.80
CA ARG A 198 10.05 -15.62 -14.95
C ARG A 198 9.46 -16.20 -16.23
N ALA A 199 9.86 -15.68 -17.38
CA ALA A 199 9.86 -16.46 -18.59
C ALA A 199 10.90 -17.61 -18.41
N PRO A 200 10.56 -18.85 -18.77
CA PRO A 200 11.44 -19.97 -18.53
C PRO A 200 12.76 -19.79 -19.29
N LEU A 201 13.87 -20.04 -18.63
CA LEU A 201 15.24 -20.09 -19.16
C LEU A 201 15.46 -21.17 -20.28
N SER A 202 14.37 -21.75 -20.79
CA SER A 202 14.45 -22.85 -21.77
C SER A 202 14.55 -22.42 -23.24
N SER A 203 14.56 -21.12 -23.56
CA SER A 203 14.67 -20.68 -24.97
C SER A 203 16.07 -20.19 -25.39
N MET A 204 17.08 -20.33 -24.54
CA MET A 204 18.45 -19.82 -24.85
C MET A 204 19.53 -20.88 -25.06
N MET A 205 19.15 -22.15 -25.28
CA MET A 205 20.11 -23.18 -25.62
C MET A 205 19.62 -24.03 -26.78
N MET A 206 19.61 -23.48 -27.97
CA MET A 206 19.85 -24.27 -29.19
C MET A 206 21.21 -23.86 -29.75
N PRO A 207 22.22 -24.74 -29.76
CA PRO A 207 23.44 -24.50 -30.50
C PRO A 207 23.11 -24.48 -32.01
N PRO A 208 23.86 -23.71 -32.84
CA PRO A 208 23.62 -23.71 -34.26
C PRO A 208 24.00 -25.09 -34.82
N ALA A 209 23.12 -25.63 -35.67
CA ALA A 209 23.42 -26.83 -36.44
C ALA A 209 24.65 -26.60 -37.33
N LEU A 210 25.65 -27.43 -37.12
CA LEU A 210 26.78 -27.53 -38.01
C LEU A 210 26.32 -28.20 -39.32
N SER A 211 26.38 -27.46 -40.39
CA SER A 211 26.33 -27.96 -41.76
C SER A 211 27.75 -28.21 -42.27
#